data_34107f733039d8751d7ea978b5fc6c07
#
_entry.id   34107f733039d8751d7ea978b5fc6c07
#
_cell.length_a   1.000
_cell.length_b   1.000
_cell.length_c   1.000
_cell.angle_alpha   90.00
_cell.angle_beta   90.00
_cell.angle_gamma   90.00
#
_symmetry.space_group_name_H-M   'P 1'
#
loop_
_entity.id
_entity.type
_entity.pdbx_description
1 polymer ?
#
loop_
_entity_poly.entity_id
_entity_poly.type
_entity_poly.pdbx_seq_one_letter_code
_entity_poly.pdbx_strand_id
1 'polypeptide(L)'
;MEIPILRPTIAEIDLCKLARNMHKVRAQVAGGVKLLALVKANAYGHGAVPVAQFLEEKKLCEFFGVASVEEGLTLRRAGIKNSILVLGSIYPFEAFEYAIKNDLAITIASQAAAEAVCAIAEKLGKKALCHVKQDTGMGRIGTRRGNVFKVIQTLADSPYVILDGLYTHLSSVDSDPDYTEEQIGYYRDTLTNVQLHGIHINHCHVAASTAISARPDVHYDMVRPGHSIYGLEPGYEPILSLKTKIVYVKDVPAGSSISYGRSFIAPKPMKVATLPLGYGDGYLRALSNKAEVLVKGRRCRVLGNVTMDMLMIDITDVPAAQVGDEVVAVGRQADEEITLSELAQKAGTIDYELCTLLMPRVPRIYKK
;
A
#
# COMPACT_ATOMS: atom_id res chain seq x y z
N MET A 1 2.21 19.57 -23.38
CA MET A 1 0.76 19.77 -23.19
C MET A 1 0.26 18.60 -22.37
N GLU A 2 -0.34 18.87 -21.20
CA GLU A 2 -1.01 17.80 -20.46
C GLU A 2 -2.26 17.35 -21.23
N ILE A 3 -2.45 16.06 -21.37
CA ILE A 3 -3.64 15.49 -22.00
C ILE A 3 -4.81 15.67 -21.02
N PRO A 4 -5.92 16.34 -21.43
CA PRO A 4 -7.05 16.52 -20.53
C PRO A 4 -7.69 15.17 -20.15
N ILE A 5 -8.26 15.08 -18.95
CA ILE A 5 -9.01 13.91 -18.50
C ILE A 5 -10.35 13.86 -19.24
N LEU A 6 -10.41 13.05 -20.29
CA LEU A 6 -11.62 12.90 -21.13
C LEU A 6 -12.45 11.67 -20.74
N ARG A 7 -11.79 10.63 -20.25
CA ARG A 7 -12.46 9.39 -19.82
C ARG A 7 -13.07 9.59 -18.43
N PRO A 8 -14.35 9.18 -18.21
CA PRO A 8 -15.03 9.46 -16.95
C PRO A 8 -14.60 8.54 -15.78
N THR A 9 -13.75 7.53 -16.02
CA THR A 9 -13.25 6.63 -14.99
C THR A 9 -12.10 7.27 -14.23
N ILE A 10 -12.29 7.52 -12.95
CA ILE A 10 -11.32 8.19 -12.07
C ILE A 10 -11.23 7.49 -10.71
N ALA A 11 -10.10 7.64 -10.05
CA ALA A 11 -9.90 7.29 -8.65
C ALA A 11 -9.84 8.58 -7.82
N GLU A 12 -10.83 8.83 -6.98
CA GLU A 12 -10.80 9.93 -6.02
C GLU A 12 -10.05 9.50 -4.76
N ILE A 13 -9.09 10.31 -4.32
CA ILE A 13 -8.29 10.09 -3.12
C ILE A 13 -8.57 11.22 -2.13
N ASP A 14 -9.14 10.88 -0.99
CA ASP A 14 -9.50 11.83 0.07
C ASP A 14 -8.33 12.01 1.05
N LEU A 15 -7.58 13.10 0.88
CA LEU A 15 -6.43 13.41 1.73
C LEU A 15 -6.83 13.88 3.15
N CYS A 16 -8.05 14.39 3.33
CA CYS A 16 -8.56 14.71 4.66
C CYS A 16 -8.79 13.43 5.48
N LYS A 17 -9.34 12.37 4.86
CA LYS A 17 -9.44 11.05 5.52
C LYS A 17 -8.07 10.47 5.83
N LEU A 18 -7.11 10.60 4.91
CA LEU A 18 -5.72 10.20 5.16
C LEU A 18 -5.14 10.89 6.40
N ALA A 19 -5.35 12.21 6.54
CA ALA A 19 -4.91 12.95 7.72
C ALA A 19 -5.58 12.44 9.01
N ARG A 20 -6.91 12.21 8.99
CA ARG A 20 -7.62 11.65 10.15
C ARG A 20 -7.11 10.26 10.53
N ASN A 21 -6.86 9.41 9.54
CA ASN A 21 -6.26 8.10 9.78
C ASN A 21 -4.85 8.22 10.41
N MET A 22 -4.01 9.13 9.91
CA MET A 22 -2.69 9.39 10.49
C MET A 22 -2.79 9.91 11.94
N HIS A 23 -3.71 10.83 12.23
CA HIS A 23 -3.95 11.28 13.60
C HIS A 23 -4.42 10.14 14.51
N LYS A 24 -5.25 9.23 13.99
CA LYS A 24 -5.69 8.05 14.75
C LYS A 24 -4.52 7.11 15.05
N VAL A 25 -3.60 6.89 14.10
CA VAL A 25 -2.36 6.14 14.35
C VAL A 25 -1.50 6.85 15.40
N ARG A 26 -1.31 8.16 15.28
CA ARG A 26 -0.52 8.96 16.22
C ARG A 26 -1.07 8.87 17.65
N ALA A 27 -2.39 8.82 17.80
CA ALA A 27 -3.04 8.70 19.13
C ALA A 27 -2.85 7.31 19.78
N GLN A 28 -2.46 6.29 19.03
CA GLN A 28 -2.23 4.93 19.54
C GLN A 28 -0.79 4.69 20.01
N VAL A 29 0.13 5.61 19.71
CA VAL A 29 1.55 5.46 20.06
C VAL A 29 1.99 6.49 21.07
N ALA A 30 2.96 6.15 21.91
CA ALA A 30 3.50 7.07 22.90
C ALA A 30 4.17 8.29 22.26
N GLY A 31 4.25 9.39 23.02
CA GLY A 31 5.00 10.56 22.60
C GLY A 31 6.46 10.21 22.33
N GLY A 32 7.02 10.68 21.21
CA GLY A 32 8.39 10.38 20.81
C GLY A 32 8.53 9.21 19.82
N VAL A 33 7.58 8.27 19.78
CA VAL A 33 7.57 7.20 18.76
C VAL A 33 7.37 7.82 17.37
N LYS A 34 8.28 7.49 16.43
CA LYS A 34 8.25 7.99 15.05
C LYS A 34 7.24 7.24 14.20
N LEU A 35 6.65 7.93 13.23
CA LEU A 35 5.79 7.31 12.23
C LEU A 35 6.53 7.20 10.90
N LEU A 36 6.68 5.99 10.40
CA LEU A 36 7.19 5.68 9.07
C LEU A 36 5.99 5.33 8.18
N ALA A 37 5.47 6.31 7.44
CA ALA A 37 4.34 6.09 6.54
C ALA A 37 4.75 5.25 5.33
N LEU A 38 4.08 4.13 5.09
CA LEU A 38 4.38 3.26 3.95
C LEU A 38 3.72 3.80 2.68
N VAL A 39 4.55 4.26 1.73
CA VAL A 39 4.12 4.81 0.43
C VAL A 39 4.62 3.99 -0.76
N LYS A 40 5.10 2.76 -0.51
CA LYS A 40 5.50 1.79 -1.53
C LYS A 40 4.34 1.41 -2.45
N ALA A 41 4.65 0.79 -3.60
CA ALA A 41 3.68 0.39 -4.62
C ALA A 41 2.73 1.55 -4.99
N ASN A 42 3.35 2.72 -5.30
CA ASN A 42 2.63 3.96 -5.61
C ASN A 42 1.63 4.37 -4.50
N ALA A 43 2.07 4.33 -3.22
CA ALA A 43 1.22 4.54 -2.05
C ALA A 43 0.00 3.59 -2.05
N TYR A 44 0.24 2.29 -2.20
CA TYR A 44 -0.82 1.27 -2.35
C TYR A 44 -1.81 1.63 -3.47
N GLY A 45 -1.31 2.14 -4.59
CA GLY A 45 -2.12 2.56 -5.73
C GLY A 45 -2.74 3.97 -5.64
N HIS A 46 -2.59 4.66 -4.50
CA HIS A 46 -3.21 5.96 -4.25
C HIS A 46 -2.41 7.15 -4.82
N GLY A 47 -1.17 6.93 -5.30
CA GLY A 47 -0.28 7.99 -5.82
C GLY A 47 0.77 8.42 -4.80
N ALA A 48 1.99 7.88 -4.90
CA ALA A 48 3.04 8.06 -3.90
C ALA A 48 3.45 9.53 -3.71
N VAL A 49 3.66 10.26 -4.80
CA VAL A 49 4.14 11.64 -4.74
C VAL A 49 3.12 12.57 -4.06
N PRO A 50 1.86 12.67 -4.51
CA PRO A 50 0.88 13.55 -3.86
C PRO A 50 0.57 13.16 -2.41
N VAL A 51 0.55 11.85 -2.09
CA VAL A 51 0.35 11.36 -0.73
C VAL A 51 1.53 11.76 0.15
N ALA A 52 2.78 11.53 -0.28
CA ALA A 52 3.96 11.89 0.49
C ALA A 52 4.09 13.41 0.71
N GLN A 53 3.86 14.20 -0.36
CA GLN A 53 3.87 15.66 -0.27
C GLN A 53 2.84 16.19 0.74
N PHE A 54 1.62 15.64 0.72
CA PHE A 54 0.58 16.02 1.68
C PHE A 54 0.97 15.65 3.12
N LEU A 55 1.47 14.42 3.35
CA LEU A 55 1.88 13.97 4.68
C LEU A 55 3.05 14.80 5.22
N GLU A 56 4.02 15.14 4.38
CA GLU A 56 5.17 15.99 4.77
C GLU A 56 4.73 17.43 5.04
N GLU A 57 3.92 18.05 4.16
CA GLU A 57 3.38 19.41 4.33
C GLU A 57 2.63 19.54 5.65
N LYS A 58 1.80 18.55 5.98
CA LYS A 58 1.02 18.51 7.22
C LYS A 58 1.81 17.99 8.43
N LYS A 59 3.07 17.61 8.28
CA LYS A 59 3.95 17.05 9.33
C LYS A 59 3.31 15.85 10.05
N LEU A 60 2.68 14.96 9.27
CA LEU A 60 1.94 13.80 9.81
C LEU A 60 2.81 12.56 10.02
N CYS A 61 4.03 12.54 9.49
CA CYS A 61 5.01 11.47 9.71
C CYS A 61 6.43 12.02 9.65
N GLU A 62 7.38 11.29 10.22
CA GLU A 62 8.81 11.64 10.21
C GLU A 62 9.58 10.90 9.10
N PHE A 63 9.08 9.72 8.70
CA PHE A 63 9.73 8.84 7.73
C PHE A 63 8.74 8.35 6.68
N PHE A 64 9.28 8.03 5.50
CA PHE A 64 8.56 7.30 4.46
C PHE A 64 9.20 5.93 4.22
N GLY A 65 8.38 4.91 3.96
CA GLY A 65 8.83 3.58 3.59
C GLY A 65 8.45 3.24 2.15
N VAL A 66 9.45 2.87 1.36
CA VAL A 66 9.32 2.46 -0.04
C VAL A 66 9.83 1.03 -0.24
N ALA A 67 9.50 0.39 -1.37
CA ALA A 67 9.94 -0.96 -1.65
C ALA A 67 11.28 -1.01 -2.38
N SER A 68 11.61 -0.02 -3.21
CA SER A 68 12.79 0.00 -4.06
C SER A 68 13.50 1.35 -4.05
N VAL A 69 14.73 1.37 -4.55
CA VAL A 69 15.52 2.60 -4.72
C VAL A 69 14.81 3.56 -5.67
N GLU A 70 14.23 3.06 -6.76
CA GLU A 70 13.53 3.86 -7.78
C GLU A 70 12.33 4.60 -7.20
N GLU A 71 11.55 3.95 -6.32
CA GLU A 71 10.45 4.60 -5.61
C GLU A 71 10.98 5.73 -4.71
N GLY A 72 12.09 5.49 -3.99
CA GLY A 72 12.76 6.50 -3.16
C GLY A 72 13.26 7.68 -3.99
N LEU A 73 13.92 7.42 -5.10
CA LEU A 73 14.39 8.45 -6.04
C LEU A 73 13.25 9.28 -6.62
N THR A 74 12.11 8.63 -6.89
CA THR A 74 10.91 9.33 -7.37
C THR A 74 10.41 10.35 -6.33
N LEU A 75 10.36 9.97 -5.07
CA LEU A 75 9.99 10.89 -3.98
C LEU A 75 11.03 12.02 -3.79
N ARG A 76 12.33 11.71 -3.86
CA ARG A 76 13.38 12.74 -3.77
C ARG A 76 13.29 13.75 -4.91
N ARG A 77 13.09 13.30 -6.16
CA ARG A 77 12.87 14.19 -7.32
C ARG A 77 11.63 15.05 -7.18
N ALA A 78 10.61 14.56 -6.49
CA ALA A 78 9.39 15.32 -6.16
C ALA A 78 9.57 16.31 -5.00
N GLY A 79 10.78 16.41 -4.43
CA GLY A 79 11.14 17.39 -3.40
C GLY A 79 10.92 16.94 -1.96
N ILE A 80 10.56 15.68 -1.71
CA ILE A 80 10.40 15.13 -0.35
C ILE A 80 11.73 15.21 0.43
N LYS A 81 11.68 15.76 1.65
CA LYS A 81 12.84 15.98 2.54
C LYS A 81 12.91 14.97 3.69
N ASN A 82 11.76 14.50 4.17
CA ASN A 82 11.72 13.50 5.24
C ASN A 82 12.59 12.29 4.91
N SER A 83 13.05 11.59 5.95
CA SER A 83 13.82 10.35 5.77
C SER A 83 13.02 9.31 4.99
N ILE A 84 13.68 8.63 4.05
CA ILE A 84 13.05 7.59 3.22
C ILE A 84 13.83 6.29 3.43
N LEU A 85 13.15 5.25 3.93
CA LEU A 85 13.72 3.91 4.10
C LEU A 85 13.28 3.00 2.95
N VAL A 86 14.26 2.43 2.24
CA VAL A 86 14.04 1.36 1.27
C VAL A 86 13.92 0.04 2.03
N LEU A 87 12.70 -0.51 2.09
CA LEU A 87 12.36 -1.71 2.88
C LEU A 87 12.68 -3.03 2.16
N GLY A 88 12.88 -2.98 0.85
CA GLY A 88 13.23 -4.15 0.03
C GLY A 88 14.70 -4.53 0.16
N SER A 89 15.02 -5.78 -0.20
CA SER A 89 16.42 -6.17 -0.44
C SER A 89 16.89 -5.57 -1.76
N ILE A 90 18.03 -4.92 -1.75
CA ILE A 90 18.57 -4.21 -2.90
C ILE A 90 19.59 -5.12 -3.60
N TYR A 91 19.38 -5.37 -4.88
CA TYR A 91 20.30 -6.04 -5.78
C TYR A 91 20.01 -5.53 -7.22
N PRO A 92 21.01 -5.26 -8.06
CA PRO A 92 22.43 -5.39 -7.78
C PRO A 92 22.94 -4.39 -6.74
N PHE A 93 24.06 -4.71 -6.05
CA PHE A 93 24.57 -3.88 -4.95
C PHE A 93 25.06 -2.50 -5.40
N GLU A 94 25.37 -2.32 -6.67
CA GLU A 94 25.69 -1.02 -7.27
C GLU A 94 24.55 0.00 -7.08
N ALA A 95 23.33 -0.47 -6.87
CA ALA A 95 22.18 0.41 -6.56
C ALA A 95 22.32 1.11 -5.19
N PHE A 96 23.18 0.61 -4.28
CA PHE A 96 23.51 1.33 -3.04
C PHE A 96 24.14 2.70 -3.32
N GLU A 97 24.89 2.84 -4.41
CA GLU A 97 25.48 4.13 -4.81
C GLU A 97 24.38 5.18 -5.02
N TYR A 98 23.31 4.81 -5.72
CA TYR A 98 22.16 5.71 -5.95
C TYR A 98 21.41 6.04 -4.66
N ALA A 99 21.23 5.05 -3.77
CA ALA A 99 20.61 5.28 -2.48
C ALA A 99 21.42 6.24 -1.61
N ILE A 100 22.73 6.01 -1.47
CA ILE A 100 23.64 6.84 -0.67
C ILE A 100 23.71 8.27 -1.23
N LYS A 101 23.86 8.44 -2.55
CA LYS A 101 23.93 9.77 -3.19
C LYS A 101 22.67 10.61 -2.95
N ASN A 102 21.52 9.96 -2.80
CA ASN A 102 20.21 10.61 -2.65
C ASN A 102 19.66 10.54 -1.20
N ASP A 103 20.50 10.26 -0.21
CA ASP A 103 20.12 10.23 1.21
C ASP A 103 18.92 9.31 1.52
N LEU A 104 18.89 8.13 0.86
CA LEU A 104 17.95 7.08 1.18
C LEU A 104 18.55 6.15 2.23
N ALA A 105 17.79 5.84 3.29
CA ALA A 105 18.14 4.80 4.23
C ALA A 105 17.96 3.41 3.59
N ILE A 106 18.87 2.49 3.88
CA ILE A 106 19.03 1.22 3.18
C ILE A 106 18.75 0.06 4.13
N THR A 107 17.89 -0.87 3.74
CA THR A 107 17.74 -2.14 4.44
C THR A 107 18.91 -3.08 4.14
N ILE A 108 19.57 -3.54 5.19
CA ILE A 108 20.63 -4.54 5.12
C ILE A 108 20.09 -5.87 5.66
N ALA A 109 20.04 -6.88 4.79
CA ALA A 109 19.41 -8.17 5.06
C ALA A 109 20.38 -9.37 5.02
N SER A 110 21.67 -9.11 4.76
CA SER A 110 22.70 -10.17 4.68
C SER A 110 24.10 -9.62 4.93
N GLN A 111 25.06 -10.52 5.23
CA GLN A 111 26.46 -10.17 5.40
C GLN A 111 27.06 -9.57 4.10
N ALA A 112 26.78 -10.18 2.95
CA ALA A 112 27.26 -9.66 1.67
C ALA A 112 26.75 -8.24 1.37
N ALA A 113 25.50 -7.92 1.74
CA ALA A 113 24.96 -6.57 1.60
C ALA A 113 25.65 -5.58 2.56
N ALA A 114 25.98 -6.00 3.79
CA ALA A 114 26.72 -5.19 4.75
C ALA A 114 28.13 -4.85 4.24
N GLU A 115 28.85 -5.84 3.75
CA GLU A 115 30.20 -5.65 3.18
C GLU A 115 30.15 -4.74 1.94
N ALA A 116 29.17 -4.95 1.05
CA ALA A 116 29.02 -4.15 -0.16
C ALA A 116 28.69 -2.68 0.15
N VAL A 117 27.76 -2.41 1.08
CA VAL A 117 27.38 -1.04 1.42
C VAL A 117 28.55 -0.29 2.08
N CYS A 118 29.34 -0.95 2.94
CA CYS A 118 30.53 -0.37 3.54
C CYS A 118 31.55 0.05 2.46
N ALA A 119 31.87 -0.86 1.53
CA ALA A 119 32.84 -0.59 0.46
C ALA A 119 32.36 0.54 -0.48
N ILE A 120 31.07 0.58 -0.81
CA ILE A 120 30.52 1.63 -1.68
C ILE A 120 30.48 2.98 -0.95
N ALA A 121 30.08 3.01 0.32
CA ALA A 121 30.06 4.23 1.12
C ALA A 121 31.47 4.83 1.28
N GLU A 122 32.48 3.99 1.55
CA GLU A 122 33.89 4.38 1.61
C GLU A 122 34.37 4.95 0.28
N LYS A 123 34.12 4.25 -0.85
CA LYS A 123 34.45 4.71 -2.20
C LYS A 123 33.84 6.08 -2.52
N LEU A 124 32.63 6.34 -2.03
CA LEU A 124 31.92 7.61 -2.23
C LEU A 124 32.36 8.71 -1.28
N GLY A 125 33.09 8.38 -0.18
CA GLY A 125 33.38 9.31 0.90
C GLY A 125 32.12 9.86 1.59
N LYS A 126 30.99 9.13 1.51
CA LYS A 126 29.69 9.57 2.02
C LYS A 126 29.09 8.49 2.91
N LYS A 127 28.58 8.89 4.08
CA LYS A 127 27.97 7.94 5.02
C LYS A 127 26.67 7.34 4.47
N ALA A 128 26.53 6.02 4.59
CA ALA A 128 25.31 5.29 4.31
C ALA A 128 24.44 5.18 5.58
N LEU A 129 23.14 5.50 5.46
CA LEU A 129 22.16 5.26 6.52
C LEU A 129 21.64 3.82 6.38
N CYS A 130 21.84 2.97 7.38
CA CYS A 130 21.53 1.55 7.30
C CYS A 130 20.55 1.11 8.39
N HIS A 131 19.52 0.37 8.01
CA HIS A 131 18.65 -0.36 8.90
C HIS A 131 18.85 -1.86 8.71
N VAL A 132 19.30 -2.56 9.75
CA VAL A 132 19.43 -4.02 9.69
C VAL A 132 18.06 -4.65 9.80
N LYS A 133 17.75 -5.56 8.90
CA LYS A 133 16.54 -6.36 8.98
C LYS A 133 16.85 -7.75 9.51
N GLN A 134 16.25 -8.07 10.67
CA GLN A 134 16.24 -9.41 11.23
C GLN A 134 15.04 -10.19 10.71
N ASP A 135 15.25 -11.40 10.22
CA ASP A 135 14.17 -12.36 9.97
C ASP A 135 13.90 -13.18 11.24
N THR A 136 12.86 -12.80 11.95
CA THR A 136 12.42 -13.50 13.17
C THR A 136 11.40 -14.62 12.90
N GLY A 137 11.01 -14.80 11.61
CA GLY A 137 10.06 -15.85 11.25
C GLY A 137 9.14 -15.52 10.08
N MET A 138 9.22 -14.30 9.49
CA MET A 138 8.47 -13.97 8.29
C MET A 138 8.94 -14.77 7.05
N GLY A 139 10.22 -15.19 7.01
CA GLY A 139 10.78 -16.06 5.98
C GLY A 139 10.93 -15.41 4.60
N ARG A 140 10.87 -14.07 4.50
CA ARG A 140 10.90 -13.34 3.22
C ARG A 140 12.26 -12.73 2.90
N ILE A 141 12.75 -11.84 3.74
CA ILE A 141 14.09 -11.24 3.70
C ILE A 141 14.53 -10.91 5.14
N GLY A 142 15.82 -10.90 5.38
CA GLY A 142 16.40 -10.57 6.67
C GLY A 142 17.46 -11.57 7.09
N THR A 143 18.36 -11.12 7.96
CA THR A 143 19.39 -11.98 8.54
C THR A 143 18.78 -12.81 9.66
N ARG A 144 19.01 -14.13 9.63
CA ARG A 144 18.50 -15.04 10.65
C ARG A 144 19.31 -14.98 11.93
N ARG A 145 18.73 -15.46 13.04
CA ARG A 145 19.15 -15.40 14.44
C ARG A 145 20.65 -15.57 14.67
N GLY A 146 21.31 -16.55 14.06
CA GLY A 146 22.74 -16.83 14.29
C GLY A 146 23.69 -15.82 13.66
N ASN A 147 23.25 -15.03 12.69
CA ASN A 147 24.12 -14.15 11.89
C ASN A 147 23.80 -12.66 12.01
N VAL A 148 22.70 -12.28 12.66
CA VAL A 148 22.27 -10.88 12.71
C VAL A 148 23.28 -10.00 13.41
N PHE A 149 23.86 -10.48 14.51
CA PHE A 149 24.87 -9.73 15.26
C PHE A 149 26.13 -9.47 14.43
N LYS A 150 26.60 -10.45 13.64
CA LYS A 150 27.75 -10.28 12.75
C LYS A 150 27.50 -9.16 11.71
N VAL A 151 26.30 -9.10 11.14
CA VAL A 151 25.90 -8.03 10.20
C VAL A 151 25.91 -6.67 10.90
N ILE A 152 25.34 -6.58 12.10
CA ILE A 152 25.34 -5.37 12.93
C ILE A 152 26.77 -4.91 13.22
N GLN A 153 27.65 -5.83 13.66
CA GLN A 153 29.04 -5.53 13.95
C GLN A 153 29.79 -5.00 12.73
N THR A 154 29.63 -5.67 11.57
CA THR A 154 30.26 -5.21 10.31
C THR A 154 29.89 -3.77 9.96
N LEU A 155 28.63 -3.39 10.17
CA LEU A 155 28.15 -2.03 9.90
C LEU A 155 28.65 -1.04 10.96
N ALA A 156 28.65 -1.45 12.24
CA ALA A 156 29.08 -0.62 13.36
C ALA A 156 30.60 -0.29 13.31
N ASP A 157 31.41 -1.21 12.80
CA ASP A 157 32.86 -1.04 12.66
C ASP A 157 33.25 -0.11 11.49
N SER A 158 32.31 0.18 10.57
CA SER A 158 32.58 1.03 9.41
C SER A 158 32.40 2.51 9.74
N PRO A 159 33.42 3.37 9.56
CA PRO A 159 33.29 4.82 9.76
C PRO A 159 32.38 5.49 8.71
N TYR A 160 32.09 4.80 7.61
CA TYR A 160 31.24 5.26 6.52
C TYR A 160 29.80 4.79 6.61
N VAL A 161 29.39 4.18 7.74
CA VAL A 161 28.02 3.75 7.98
C VAL A 161 27.45 4.44 9.22
N ILE A 162 26.19 4.82 9.14
CA ILE A 162 25.37 5.15 10.31
C ILE A 162 24.38 3.98 10.46
N LEU A 163 24.54 3.21 11.53
CA LEU A 163 23.62 2.15 11.91
C LEU A 163 22.37 2.81 12.51
N ASP A 164 21.46 3.21 11.62
CA ASP A 164 20.30 4.04 11.98
C ASP A 164 19.13 3.21 12.53
N GLY A 165 19.02 1.94 12.13
CA GLY A 165 17.91 1.14 12.62
C GLY A 165 18.14 -0.36 12.68
N LEU A 166 17.32 -1.02 13.51
CA LEU A 166 17.14 -2.46 13.57
C LEU A 166 15.65 -2.78 13.53
N TYR A 167 15.24 -3.70 12.66
CA TYR A 167 13.82 -4.04 12.57
C TYR A 167 13.52 -5.48 12.16
N THR A 168 12.30 -5.88 12.49
CA THR A 168 11.70 -7.12 12.01
C THR A 168 10.29 -6.87 11.47
N HIS A 169 9.61 -7.93 11.06
CA HIS A 169 8.23 -7.88 10.62
C HIS A 169 7.49 -9.13 11.10
N LEU A 170 6.46 -8.91 11.89
CA LEU A 170 5.61 -9.98 12.42
C LEU A 170 4.73 -10.53 11.30
N SER A 171 4.57 -11.84 11.24
CA SER A 171 3.84 -12.52 10.17
C SER A 171 2.39 -12.84 10.52
N SER A 172 2.05 -12.94 11.80
CA SER A 172 0.84 -13.62 12.25
C SER A 172 0.19 -12.95 13.47
N VAL A 173 0.23 -11.62 13.56
CA VAL A 173 -0.23 -10.85 14.75
C VAL A 173 -1.68 -11.18 15.12
N ASP A 174 -2.53 -11.36 14.13
CA ASP A 174 -3.97 -11.59 14.25
C ASP A 174 -4.38 -13.07 14.16
N SER A 175 -3.49 -13.97 13.71
CA SER A 175 -3.81 -15.37 13.44
C SER A 175 -3.09 -16.39 14.34
N ASP A 176 -1.92 -16.01 14.89
CA ASP A 176 -1.10 -16.90 15.74
C ASP A 176 -0.35 -16.08 16.81
N PRO A 177 -0.97 -15.85 17.98
CA PRO A 177 -0.36 -15.08 19.07
C PRO A 177 0.91 -15.72 19.63
N ASP A 178 0.97 -17.04 19.74
CA ASP A 178 2.12 -17.75 20.31
C ASP A 178 3.34 -17.61 19.41
N TYR A 179 3.17 -17.78 18.11
CA TYR A 179 4.23 -17.52 17.13
C TYR A 179 4.65 -16.06 17.08
N THR A 180 3.71 -15.16 17.28
CA THR A 180 4.00 -13.72 17.39
C THR A 180 4.91 -13.42 18.58
N GLU A 181 4.66 -14.03 19.75
CA GLU A 181 5.54 -13.91 20.92
C GLU A 181 6.92 -14.51 20.66
N GLU A 182 7.02 -15.64 19.98
CA GLU A 182 8.30 -16.23 19.59
C GLU A 182 9.10 -15.26 18.71
N GLN A 183 8.49 -14.65 17.69
CA GLN A 183 9.12 -13.65 16.84
C GLN A 183 9.61 -12.43 17.63
N ILE A 184 8.81 -11.94 18.58
CA ILE A 184 9.17 -10.81 19.45
C ILE A 184 10.32 -11.19 20.37
N GLY A 185 10.30 -12.40 20.94
CA GLY A 185 11.38 -12.94 21.77
C GLY A 185 12.73 -12.92 21.05
N TYR A 186 12.76 -13.43 19.82
CA TYR A 186 14.00 -13.39 19.00
C TYR A 186 14.50 -11.97 18.72
N TYR A 187 13.62 -11.02 18.55
CA TYR A 187 14.00 -9.64 18.38
C TYR A 187 14.57 -9.03 19.67
N ARG A 188 13.93 -9.30 20.82
CA ARG A 188 14.39 -8.84 22.15
C ARG A 188 15.79 -9.42 22.50
N ASP A 189 16.03 -10.71 22.21
CA ASP A 189 17.36 -11.32 22.38
C ASP A 189 18.44 -10.57 21.60
N THR A 190 18.13 -10.18 20.36
CA THR A 190 19.07 -9.41 19.53
C THR A 190 19.32 -8.02 20.11
N LEU A 191 18.29 -7.30 20.58
CA LEU A 191 18.43 -6.00 21.23
C LEU A 191 19.31 -6.10 22.48
N THR A 192 19.09 -7.11 23.31
CA THR A 192 19.90 -7.35 24.49
C THR A 192 21.38 -7.56 24.13
N ASN A 193 21.64 -8.36 23.09
CA ASN A 193 23.01 -8.61 22.63
C ASN A 193 23.67 -7.33 22.09
N VAL A 194 22.97 -6.51 21.34
CA VAL A 194 23.44 -5.21 20.84
C VAL A 194 23.81 -4.28 21.99
N GLN A 195 22.97 -4.19 23.03
CA GLN A 195 23.21 -3.37 24.22
C GLN A 195 24.43 -3.84 25.02
N LEU A 196 24.60 -5.16 25.21
CA LEU A 196 25.74 -5.75 25.92
C LEU A 196 27.09 -5.42 25.25
N HIS A 197 27.09 -5.20 23.93
CA HIS A 197 28.31 -4.81 23.19
C HIS A 197 28.44 -3.31 22.98
N GLY A 198 27.58 -2.49 23.61
CA GLY A 198 27.67 -1.03 23.55
C GLY A 198 27.39 -0.44 22.17
N ILE A 199 26.73 -1.19 21.27
CA ILE A 199 26.38 -0.71 19.93
C ILE A 199 25.13 0.15 20.03
N HIS A 200 25.20 1.38 19.49
CA HIS A 200 24.07 2.31 19.47
C HIS A 200 23.28 2.18 18.19
N ILE A 201 21.93 2.08 18.31
CA ILE A 201 20.98 2.06 17.21
C ILE A 201 19.91 3.13 17.49
N ASN A 202 19.68 4.03 16.54
CA ASN A 202 18.76 5.16 16.71
C ASN A 202 17.29 4.74 16.73
N HIS A 203 16.90 3.74 15.90
CA HIS A 203 15.50 3.37 15.67
C HIS A 203 15.30 1.86 15.66
N CYS A 204 14.70 1.35 16.73
CA CYS A 204 14.21 -0.02 16.80
C CYS A 204 12.73 -0.04 16.35
N HIS A 205 12.35 -0.92 15.42
CA HIS A 205 10.97 -0.95 14.93
C HIS A 205 10.47 -2.34 14.55
N VAL A 206 9.29 -2.70 15.08
CA VAL A 206 8.63 -4.00 14.88
C VAL A 206 7.23 -3.82 14.30
N ALA A 207 6.41 -2.96 14.92
CA ALA A 207 5.00 -2.82 14.64
C ALA A 207 4.72 -2.26 13.23
N ALA A 208 3.95 -3.02 12.43
CA ALA A 208 3.22 -2.54 11.26
C ALA A 208 1.74 -2.35 11.63
N SER A 209 0.88 -1.94 10.71
CA SER A 209 -0.49 -1.51 10.97
C SER A 209 -1.23 -2.35 12.02
N THR A 210 -1.42 -3.65 11.81
CA THR A 210 -2.12 -4.53 12.77
C THR A 210 -1.46 -4.56 14.16
N ALA A 211 -0.11 -4.60 14.20
CA ALA A 211 0.61 -4.61 15.47
C ALA A 211 0.56 -3.26 16.21
N ILE A 212 0.32 -2.15 15.52
CA ILE A 212 0.19 -0.82 16.16
C ILE A 212 -0.98 -0.83 17.15
N SER A 213 -2.12 -1.40 16.76
CA SER A 213 -3.29 -1.48 17.63
C SER A 213 -3.27 -2.67 18.58
N ALA A 214 -2.78 -3.84 18.13
CA ALA A 214 -2.84 -5.07 18.88
C ALA A 214 -1.70 -5.26 19.89
N ARG A 215 -0.53 -4.62 19.67
CA ARG A 215 0.70 -4.87 20.43
C ARG A 215 1.44 -3.57 20.77
N PRO A 216 0.90 -2.74 21.69
CA PRO A 216 1.57 -1.49 22.13
C PRO A 216 2.97 -1.72 22.70
N ASP A 217 3.24 -2.90 23.25
CA ASP A 217 4.54 -3.29 23.84
C ASP A 217 5.68 -3.42 22.82
N VAL A 218 5.39 -3.41 21.52
CA VAL A 218 6.38 -3.51 20.44
C VAL A 218 6.46 -2.27 19.53
N HIS A 219 5.98 -1.12 19.99
CA HIS A 219 6.12 0.13 19.24
C HIS A 219 7.58 0.58 19.13
N TYR A 220 8.38 0.36 20.20
CA TYR A 220 9.77 0.83 20.31
C TYR A 220 9.92 2.28 19.89
N ASP A 221 10.92 2.60 19.05
CA ASP A 221 11.21 3.98 18.64
C ASP A 221 10.39 4.43 17.41
N MET A 222 9.84 3.45 16.65
CA MET A 222 9.18 3.74 15.39
C MET A 222 8.13 2.68 15.03
N VAL A 223 7.00 3.11 14.46
CA VAL A 223 5.98 2.23 13.89
C VAL A 223 5.80 2.50 12.40
N ARG A 224 5.31 1.50 11.67
CA ARG A 224 5.21 1.51 10.20
C ARG A 224 3.75 1.37 9.71
N PRO A 225 2.92 2.42 9.86
CA PRO A 225 1.56 2.38 9.36
C PRO A 225 1.55 2.35 7.81
N GLY A 226 0.72 1.48 7.26
CA GLY A 226 0.51 1.34 5.82
C GLY A 226 -0.96 1.12 5.55
N HIS A 227 -1.45 -0.08 5.76
CA HIS A 227 -2.83 -0.49 5.56
C HIS A 227 -3.84 0.41 6.30
N SER A 228 -3.57 0.71 7.55
CA SER A 228 -4.40 1.60 8.39
C SER A 228 -4.56 3.00 7.81
N ILE A 229 -3.50 3.61 7.31
CA ILE A 229 -3.57 5.00 6.83
C ILE A 229 -4.39 5.15 5.54
N TYR A 230 -4.51 4.09 4.74
CA TYR A 230 -5.36 4.04 3.55
C TYR A 230 -6.81 3.61 3.83
N GLY A 231 -7.13 3.33 5.11
CA GLY A 231 -8.46 2.93 5.53
C GLY A 231 -8.84 1.50 5.13
N LEU A 232 -7.85 0.62 5.03
CA LEU A 232 -8.03 -0.79 4.69
C LEU A 232 -8.11 -1.69 5.94
N GLU A 233 -8.08 -1.11 7.13
CA GLU A 233 -8.29 -1.79 8.41
C GLU A 233 -9.61 -1.35 9.05
N PRO A 234 -10.27 -2.26 9.81
CA PRO A 234 -11.47 -1.90 10.55
C PRO A 234 -11.27 -0.67 11.44
N GLY A 235 -12.23 0.25 11.39
CA GLY A 235 -12.21 1.46 12.18
C GLY A 235 -11.39 2.61 11.59
N TYR A 236 -10.74 2.44 10.45
CA TYR A 236 -10.13 3.52 9.68
C TYR A 236 -11.02 3.90 8.48
N GLU A 237 -10.88 5.13 7.99
CA GLU A 237 -11.72 5.64 6.90
C GLU A 237 -11.11 5.29 5.54
N PRO A 238 -11.82 4.55 4.66
CA PRO A 238 -11.36 4.30 3.29
C PRO A 238 -11.16 5.64 2.54
N ILE A 239 -9.95 5.84 2.01
CA ILE A 239 -9.61 7.09 1.32
C ILE A 239 -9.81 7.03 -0.19
N LEU A 240 -9.97 5.83 -0.77
CA LEU A 240 -10.16 5.60 -2.20
C LEU A 240 -11.64 5.47 -2.55
N SER A 241 -12.05 6.15 -3.63
CA SER A 241 -13.28 5.85 -4.35
C SER A 241 -12.98 5.68 -5.83
N LEU A 242 -13.47 4.59 -6.44
CA LEU A 242 -13.38 4.34 -7.88
C LEU A 242 -14.72 4.68 -8.53
N LYS A 243 -14.73 5.69 -9.39
CA LYS A 243 -15.91 6.22 -10.01
C LYS A 243 -15.81 6.18 -11.53
N THR A 244 -16.97 6.07 -12.18
CA THR A 244 -17.11 6.19 -13.62
C THR A 244 -18.48 6.75 -13.96
N LYS A 245 -18.88 6.71 -15.26
CA LYS A 245 -20.21 7.11 -15.72
C LYS A 245 -20.80 6.07 -16.68
N ILE A 246 -22.10 6.03 -16.77
CA ILE A 246 -22.80 5.28 -17.81
C ILE A 246 -22.46 5.92 -19.16
N VAL A 247 -21.99 5.13 -20.12
CA VAL A 247 -21.65 5.60 -21.47
C VAL A 247 -22.62 5.10 -22.54
N TYR A 248 -23.39 4.06 -22.23
CA TYR A 248 -24.36 3.49 -23.14
C TYR A 248 -25.50 2.77 -22.37
N VAL A 249 -26.72 2.85 -22.86
CA VAL A 249 -27.90 2.15 -22.30
C VAL A 249 -28.65 1.47 -23.42
N LYS A 250 -29.13 0.25 -23.16
CA LYS A 250 -29.95 -0.53 -24.11
C LYS A 250 -30.97 -1.40 -23.39
N ASP A 251 -32.08 -1.69 -24.09
CA ASP A 251 -33.00 -2.73 -23.71
C ASP A 251 -32.52 -4.06 -24.30
N VAL A 252 -32.59 -5.11 -23.50
CA VAL A 252 -32.11 -6.46 -23.85
C VAL A 252 -33.26 -7.43 -23.66
N PRO A 253 -33.75 -8.09 -24.75
CA PRO A 253 -34.82 -9.10 -24.66
C PRO A 253 -34.37 -10.33 -23.84
N ALA A 254 -35.36 -11.05 -23.29
CA ALA A 254 -35.12 -12.36 -22.68
C ALA A 254 -34.42 -13.31 -23.67
N GLY A 255 -33.51 -14.14 -23.16
CA GLY A 255 -32.72 -15.08 -23.97
C GLY A 255 -31.49 -14.47 -24.63
N SER A 256 -31.29 -13.14 -24.62
CA SER A 256 -30.11 -12.48 -25.18
C SER A 256 -28.89 -12.70 -24.30
N SER A 257 -27.74 -12.89 -24.94
CA SER A 257 -26.46 -13.03 -24.24
C SER A 257 -25.78 -11.67 -24.00
N ILE A 258 -25.06 -11.55 -22.88
CA ILE A 258 -24.28 -10.39 -22.52
C ILE A 258 -22.82 -10.80 -22.31
N SER A 259 -21.87 -10.04 -22.91
CA SER A 259 -20.43 -10.20 -22.83
C SER A 259 -19.89 -11.47 -23.48
N TYR A 260 -18.55 -11.62 -23.40
CA TYR A 260 -17.82 -12.74 -23.99
C TYR A 260 -18.24 -14.10 -23.41
N GLY A 261 -18.22 -15.10 -24.25
CA GLY A 261 -18.51 -16.48 -23.85
C GLY A 261 -19.95 -16.72 -23.45
N ARG A 262 -20.86 -15.75 -23.66
CA ARG A 262 -22.28 -15.84 -23.26
C ARG A 262 -22.44 -16.26 -21.80
N SER A 263 -21.55 -15.76 -20.92
CA SER A 263 -21.50 -16.13 -19.50
C SER A 263 -22.69 -15.58 -18.69
N PHE A 264 -23.49 -14.70 -19.30
CA PHE A 264 -24.78 -14.26 -18.81
C PHE A 264 -25.81 -14.28 -19.94
N ILE A 265 -26.99 -14.85 -19.66
CA ILE A 265 -28.16 -14.83 -20.55
C ILE A 265 -29.31 -14.14 -19.81
N ALA A 266 -29.89 -13.14 -20.42
CA ALA A 266 -30.99 -12.37 -19.84
C ALA A 266 -32.21 -13.28 -19.56
N PRO A 267 -32.63 -13.50 -18.29
CA PRO A 267 -33.71 -14.39 -17.94
C PRO A 267 -35.12 -13.76 -18.25
N LYS A 268 -35.14 -12.44 -18.37
CA LYS A 268 -36.32 -11.61 -18.68
C LYS A 268 -35.87 -10.39 -19.49
N PRO A 269 -36.75 -9.60 -20.06
CA PRO A 269 -36.39 -8.29 -20.61
C PRO A 269 -35.67 -7.44 -19.53
N MET A 270 -34.54 -6.85 -19.87
CA MET A 270 -33.68 -6.11 -18.96
C MET A 270 -33.23 -4.78 -19.57
N LYS A 271 -33.01 -3.78 -18.73
CA LYS A 271 -32.31 -2.55 -19.11
C LYS A 271 -30.87 -2.64 -18.66
N VAL A 272 -29.96 -2.53 -19.61
CA VAL A 272 -28.51 -2.76 -19.39
C VAL A 272 -27.71 -1.49 -19.69
N ALA A 273 -26.82 -1.10 -18.76
CA ALA A 273 -25.88 -0.03 -18.99
C ALA A 273 -24.46 -0.57 -19.21
N THR A 274 -23.69 0.15 -20.01
CA THR A 274 -22.24 -0.10 -20.23
C THR A 274 -21.42 0.99 -19.55
N LEU A 275 -20.38 0.56 -18.85
CA LEU A 275 -19.43 1.40 -18.14
C LEU A 275 -18.04 1.29 -18.77
N PRO A 276 -17.28 2.40 -18.95
CA PRO A 276 -15.90 2.37 -19.45
C PRO A 276 -14.93 2.03 -18.30
N LEU A 277 -15.09 0.84 -17.73
CA LEU A 277 -14.29 0.30 -16.64
C LEU A 277 -14.07 -1.20 -16.90
N GLY A 278 -12.82 -1.66 -16.86
CA GLY A 278 -12.49 -3.06 -17.11
C GLY A 278 -11.16 -3.47 -16.46
N TYR A 279 -10.69 -4.69 -16.79
CA TYR A 279 -9.46 -5.18 -16.17
C TYR A 279 -8.19 -4.43 -16.62
N GLY A 280 -8.22 -3.74 -17.76
CA GLY A 280 -7.17 -2.80 -18.16
C GLY A 280 -7.10 -1.52 -17.30
N ASP A 281 -8.08 -1.29 -16.43
CA ASP A 281 -8.09 -0.24 -15.41
C ASP A 281 -7.67 -0.76 -14.03
N GLY A 282 -7.60 -2.08 -13.87
CA GLY A 282 -7.39 -2.75 -12.59
C GLY A 282 -8.66 -3.32 -11.97
N TYR A 283 -9.83 -3.24 -12.65
CA TYR A 283 -11.06 -3.88 -12.17
C TYR A 283 -11.11 -5.35 -12.60
N LEU A 284 -10.86 -6.26 -11.66
CA LEU A 284 -10.53 -7.67 -11.95
C LEU A 284 -11.60 -8.41 -12.77
N ARG A 285 -11.13 -9.24 -13.71
CA ARG A 285 -12.00 -10.17 -14.46
C ARG A 285 -12.67 -11.21 -13.56
N ALA A 286 -12.08 -11.54 -12.41
CA ALA A 286 -12.65 -12.43 -11.39
C ALA A 286 -13.97 -11.93 -10.79
N LEU A 287 -14.29 -10.63 -10.93
CA LEU A 287 -15.51 -9.99 -10.50
C LEU A 287 -16.70 -10.20 -11.47
N SER A 288 -16.46 -10.84 -12.62
CA SER A 288 -17.49 -11.17 -13.63
C SER A 288 -18.68 -11.90 -13.01
N ASN A 289 -19.91 -11.43 -13.24
CA ASN A 289 -21.16 -11.98 -12.70
C ASN A 289 -21.29 -11.99 -11.16
N LYS A 290 -20.28 -11.47 -10.42
CA LYS A 290 -20.24 -11.52 -8.95
C LYS A 290 -20.35 -10.14 -8.29
N ALA A 291 -19.75 -9.14 -8.91
CA ALA A 291 -19.71 -7.80 -8.35
C ALA A 291 -20.99 -7.00 -8.58
N GLU A 292 -21.07 -5.93 -7.83
CA GLU A 292 -22.07 -4.88 -7.97
C GLU A 292 -21.38 -3.52 -8.04
N VAL A 293 -22.10 -2.53 -8.53
CA VAL A 293 -21.72 -1.11 -8.52
C VAL A 293 -22.93 -0.29 -8.06
N LEU A 294 -22.72 0.97 -7.69
CA LEU A 294 -23.80 1.85 -7.26
C LEU A 294 -24.20 2.80 -8.39
N VAL A 295 -25.51 2.89 -8.64
CA VAL A 295 -26.13 3.87 -9.55
C VAL A 295 -27.30 4.52 -8.82
N LYS A 296 -27.28 5.85 -8.67
CA LYS A 296 -28.33 6.60 -7.94
C LYS A 296 -28.64 6.00 -6.56
N GLY A 297 -27.58 5.57 -5.82
CA GLY A 297 -27.72 4.97 -4.49
C GLY A 297 -28.29 3.55 -4.47
N ARG A 298 -28.31 2.85 -5.60
CA ARG A 298 -28.78 1.45 -5.69
C ARG A 298 -27.69 0.52 -6.21
N ARG A 299 -27.64 -0.69 -5.67
CA ARG A 299 -26.75 -1.76 -6.13
C ARG A 299 -27.22 -2.33 -7.46
N CYS A 300 -26.35 -2.31 -8.45
CA CYS A 300 -26.55 -2.80 -9.81
C CYS A 300 -25.54 -3.91 -10.11
N ARG A 301 -26.02 -5.11 -10.46
CA ARG A 301 -25.18 -6.29 -10.71
C ARG A 301 -24.35 -6.14 -11.98
N VAL A 302 -23.08 -6.57 -11.93
CA VAL A 302 -22.24 -6.76 -13.11
C VAL A 302 -22.71 -7.99 -13.89
N LEU A 303 -22.98 -7.80 -15.17
CA LEU A 303 -23.52 -8.81 -16.07
C LEU A 303 -22.48 -9.32 -17.06
N GLY A 304 -22.27 -10.62 -17.05
CA GLY A 304 -21.32 -11.27 -17.94
C GLY A 304 -19.86 -11.01 -17.53
N ASN A 305 -18.94 -11.31 -18.43
CA ASN A 305 -17.51 -11.14 -18.20
C ASN A 305 -17.12 -9.65 -18.19
N VAL A 306 -16.35 -9.22 -17.20
CA VAL A 306 -15.61 -7.95 -17.24
C VAL A 306 -14.62 -8.04 -18.41
N THR A 307 -14.65 -7.06 -19.32
CA THR A 307 -13.76 -7.00 -20.47
C THR A 307 -12.54 -6.11 -20.18
N MET A 308 -11.65 -5.93 -21.15
CA MET A 308 -10.45 -5.10 -20.95
C MET A 308 -10.80 -3.66 -20.59
N ASP A 309 -11.79 -3.07 -21.27
CA ASP A 309 -12.06 -1.64 -21.21
C ASP A 309 -13.47 -1.30 -20.72
N MET A 310 -14.36 -2.30 -20.63
CA MET A 310 -15.78 -2.07 -20.34
C MET A 310 -16.37 -3.23 -19.52
N LEU A 311 -17.43 -2.91 -18.79
CA LEU A 311 -18.33 -3.89 -18.16
C LEU A 311 -19.77 -3.45 -18.32
N MET A 312 -20.70 -4.40 -18.20
CA MET A 312 -22.13 -4.18 -18.28
C MET A 312 -22.79 -4.40 -16.94
N ILE A 313 -23.83 -3.62 -16.66
CA ILE A 313 -24.57 -3.70 -15.40
C ILE A 313 -26.08 -3.74 -15.67
N ASP A 314 -26.81 -4.37 -14.74
CA ASP A 314 -28.29 -4.38 -14.71
C ASP A 314 -28.80 -3.08 -14.08
N ILE A 315 -29.53 -2.29 -14.86
CA ILE A 315 -30.19 -1.07 -14.37
C ILE A 315 -31.72 -1.17 -14.48
N THR A 316 -32.26 -2.39 -14.59
CA THR A 316 -33.69 -2.62 -14.75
C THR A 316 -34.51 -1.99 -13.61
N ASP A 317 -34.01 -2.10 -12.37
CA ASP A 317 -34.63 -1.55 -11.17
C ASP A 317 -34.22 -0.09 -10.88
N VAL A 318 -33.51 0.56 -11.82
CA VAL A 318 -33.11 1.97 -11.75
C VAL A 318 -33.58 2.69 -13.03
N PRO A 319 -34.91 2.80 -13.27
CA PRO A 319 -35.48 3.27 -14.56
C PRO A 319 -35.04 4.69 -14.93
N ALA A 320 -34.72 5.53 -13.95
CA ALA A 320 -34.21 6.89 -14.14
C ALA A 320 -32.72 6.96 -14.51
N ALA A 321 -32.01 5.80 -14.62
CA ALA A 321 -30.60 5.77 -15.01
C ALA A 321 -30.43 6.08 -16.50
N GLN A 322 -29.50 6.95 -16.83
CA GLN A 322 -29.23 7.42 -18.19
C GLN A 322 -27.73 7.61 -18.46
N VAL A 323 -27.37 7.79 -19.72
CA VAL A 323 -26.00 8.13 -20.11
C VAL A 323 -25.55 9.42 -19.41
N GLY A 324 -24.32 9.40 -18.86
CA GLY A 324 -23.73 10.49 -18.08
C GLY A 324 -23.92 10.38 -16.57
N ASP A 325 -24.82 9.53 -16.06
CA ASP A 325 -25.01 9.31 -14.63
C ASP A 325 -23.74 8.72 -13.99
N GLU A 326 -23.40 9.19 -12.79
CA GLU A 326 -22.28 8.69 -12.01
C GLU A 326 -22.54 7.26 -11.55
N VAL A 327 -21.49 6.45 -11.63
CA VAL A 327 -21.44 5.09 -11.11
C VAL A 327 -20.27 4.97 -10.14
N VAL A 328 -20.53 4.41 -8.96
CA VAL A 328 -19.49 4.15 -7.96
C VAL A 328 -19.18 2.66 -7.94
N ALA A 329 -17.97 2.30 -8.35
CA ALA A 329 -17.48 0.92 -8.34
C ALA A 329 -16.80 0.55 -7.02
N VAL A 330 -16.21 1.54 -6.32
CA VAL A 330 -15.71 1.45 -4.95
C VAL A 330 -16.03 2.76 -4.25
N GLY A 331 -16.56 2.70 -3.04
CA GLY A 331 -16.90 3.86 -2.23
C GLY A 331 -18.41 4.00 -1.99
N ARG A 332 -18.84 5.18 -1.57
CA ARG A 332 -20.21 5.48 -1.18
C ARG A 332 -20.98 6.26 -2.24
N GLN A 333 -22.28 5.95 -2.35
CA GLN A 333 -23.26 6.77 -3.05
C GLN A 333 -24.59 6.72 -2.28
N ALA A 334 -25.05 7.84 -1.77
CA ALA A 334 -26.14 7.95 -0.81
C ALA A 334 -25.87 7.07 0.45
N ASP A 335 -26.79 6.20 0.82
CA ASP A 335 -26.69 5.34 2.00
C ASP A 335 -25.97 4.00 1.72
N GLU A 336 -25.66 3.72 0.46
CA GLU A 336 -25.01 2.47 0.04
C GLU A 336 -23.48 2.64 -0.11
N GLU A 337 -22.76 1.52 0.10
CA GLU A 337 -21.32 1.46 -0.03
C GLU A 337 -20.85 0.15 -0.68
N ILE A 338 -19.88 0.23 -1.58
CA ILE A 338 -19.10 -0.90 -2.09
C ILE A 338 -17.68 -0.77 -1.55
N THR A 339 -17.26 -1.69 -0.70
CA THR A 339 -15.93 -1.68 -0.10
C THR A 339 -14.92 -2.48 -0.92
N LEU A 340 -13.63 -2.14 -0.78
CA LEU A 340 -12.55 -2.96 -1.36
C LEU A 340 -12.54 -4.37 -0.78
N SER A 341 -12.81 -4.53 0.52
CA SER A 341 -12.89 -5.84 1.18
C SER A 341 -14.02 -6.70 0.61
N GLU A 342 -15.20 -6.12 0.34
CA GLU A 342 -16.31 -6.81 -0.34
C GLU A 342 -15.88 -7.33 -1.72
N LEU A 343 -15.25 -6.47 -2.53
CA LEU A 343 -14.77 -6.86 -3.85
C LEU A 343 -13.64 -7.91 -3.79
N ALA A 344 -12.73 -7.77 -2.84
CA ALA A 344 -11.64 -8.72 -2.62
C ALA A 344 -12.19 -10.12 -2.29
N GLN A 345 -13.17 -10.21 -1.39
CA GLN A 345 -13.84 -11.46 -1.06
C GLN A 345 -14.52 -12.09 -2.29
N LYS A 346 -15.26 -11.29 -3.09
CA LYS A 346 -15.90 -11.74 -4.34
C LYS A 346 -14.87 -12.21 -5.39
N ALA A 347 -13.70 -11.60 -5.43
CA ALA A 347 -12.62 -11.94 -6.36
C ALA A 347 -11.73 -13.10 -5.89
N GLY A 348 -11.76 -13.46 -4.59
CA GLY A 348 -10.88 -14.46 -3.99
C GLY A 348 -9.47 -13.94 -3.74
N THR A 349 -9.34 -12.67 -3.33
CA THR A 349 -8.07 -12.01 -3.03
C THR A 349 -8.19 -11.09 -1.81
N ILE A 350 -7.23 -10.18 -1.63
CA ILE A 350 -7.16 -9.19 -0.55
C ILE A 350 -7.30 -7.75 -1.10
N ASP A 351 -7.76 -6.84 -0.27
CA ASP A 351 -8.00 -5.45 -0.63
C ASP A 351 -6.75 -4.69 -1.06
N TYR A 352 -5.56 -5.01 -0.50
CA TYR A 352 -4.27 -4.45 -0.95
C TYR A 352 -4.00 -4.71 -2.43
N GLU A 353 -4.29 -5.92 -2.90
CA GLU A 353 -4.08 -6.26 -4.31
C GLU A 353 -4.97 -5.39 -5.20
N LEU A 354 -6.26 -5.25 -4.84
CA LEU A 354 -7.19 -4.43 -5.62
C LEU A 354 -6.74 -2.97 -5.75
N CYS A 355 -6.25 -2.37 -4.66
CA CYS A 355 -5.75 -0.99 -4.70
C CYS A 355 -4.51 -0.86 -5.60
N THR A 356 -3.56 -1.79 -5.46
CA THR A 356 -2.28 -1.73 -6.17
C THR A 356 -2.41 -2.04 -7.66
N LEU A 357 -3.47 -2.72 -8.07
CA LEU A 357 -3.76 -3.04 -9.46
C LEU A 357 -4.37 -1.87 -10.26
N LEU A 358 -4.77 -0.77 -9.62
CA LEU A 358 -5.27 0.40 -10.33
C LEU A 358 -4.21 0.95 -11.30
N MET A 359 -4.46 0.80 -12.58
CA MET A 359 -3.55 1.14 -13.66
C MET A 359 -3.35 2.66 -13.79
N PRO A 360 -2.20 3.12 -14.33
CA PRO A 360 -1.90 4.56 -14.52
C PRO A 360 -2.91 5.29 -15.41
N ARG A 361 -3.62 4.59 -16.31
CA ARG A 361 -4.65 5.19 -17.18
C ARG A 361 -5.92 5.62 -16.43
N VAL A 362 -6.08 5.22 -15.14
CA VAL A 362 -7.11 5.74 -14.24
C VAL A 362 -6.52 6.94 -13.49
N PRO A 363 -6.88 8.18 -13.83
CA PRO A 363 -6.32 9.34 -13.17
C PRO A 363 -6.74 9.40 -11.70
N ARG A 364 -5.82 9.82 -10.82
CA ARG A 364 -6.08 10.05 -9.41
C ARG A 364 -6.43 11.51 -9.20
N ILE A 365 -7.57 11.77 -8.59
CA ILE A 365 -8.05 13.11 -8.24
C ILE A 365 -8.01 13.25 -6.74
N TYR A 366 -7.23 14.21 -6.25
CA TYR A 366 -7.00 14.41 -4.82
C TYR A 366 -7.94 15.46 -4.26
N LYS A 367 -8.72 15.07 -3.23
CA LYS A 367 -9.57 15.96 -2.45
C LYS A 367 -8.83 16.38 -1.17
N LYS A 368 -8.79 17.69 -0.94
CA LYS A 368 -8.17 18.33 0.25
C LYS A 368 -9.24 18.92 1.14
#